data_cf0e126e52a09a47e8bddfc24e58ec71
#
_entry.id   cf0e126e52a09a47e8bddfc24e58ec71
#
_cell.length_a   1.000
_cell.length_b   1.000
_cell.length_c   1.000
_cell.angle_alpha   90.00
_cell.angle_beta   90.00
_cell.angle_gamma   90.00
#
_symmetry.space_group_name_H-M   'P 1'
#
loop_
_entity.id
_entity.type
_entity.pdbx_description
1 polymer ?
#
loop_
_entity_poly.entity_id
_entity_poly.type
_entity_poly.pdbx_seq_one_letter_code
_entity_poly.pdbx_strand_id
1 'polypeptide(L)'
;MKFLKEILIAKKKGLGSIRAGLESNGNAGSGNNTGGSTLEKRFIRNISQGRINIIAEIKKASPSKGIINSGLDVAETARTYNKFDSFISGLSVLTEPVYFKGDDGDVVLAKEGNGLPVLRKDFIFSELQLYESARLGADCILLISSLLSSRKLKKLYRCAGELGLDVLVETHYYGELVNAIDMGAELIGVNNRDLKKMKVDNEHIVGLLNKLPAGTLKGIKLVCESGVKDLDYIERLYGMGVETFLIGTYFIQNPDLESVLDRTRKGLVARGLI
;
A
#
# COMPACT_ATOMS: atom_id res chain seq x y z
N MET A 1 9.60 19.20 2.12
CA MET A 1 9.58 19.02 0.64
C MET A 1 10.93 18.63 -0.01
N LYS A 2 12.08 18.75 0.70
CA LYS A 2 13.40 18.41 0.11
C LYS A 2 13.47 16.92 -0.27
N PHE A 3 13.12 16.00 0.65
CA PHE A 3 13.19 14.56 0.40
C PHE A 3 12.30 14.08 -0.76
N LEU A 4 11.05 14.58 -0.88
CA LEU A 4 10.17 14.21 -2.01
C LEU A 4 10.74 14.64 -3.36
N LYS A 5 11.37 15.84 -3.42
CA LYS A 5 12.04 16.30 -4.64
C LYS A 5 13.23 15.40 -4.99
N GLU A 6 14.02 15.02 -3.99
CA GLU A 6 15.18 14.13 -4.18
C GLU A 6 14.74 12.75 -4.68
N ILE A 7 13.70 12.15 -4.09
CA ILE A 7 13.12 10.89 -4.56
C ILE A 7 12.66 11.01 -6.03
N LEU A 8 11.86 12.04 -6.33
CA LEU A 8 11.33 12.21 -7.69
C LEU A 8 12.43 12.43 -8.72
N ILE A 9 13.51 13.14 -8.35
CA ILE A 9 14.69 13.33 -9.23
C ILE A 9 15.41 11.99 -9.44
N ALA A 10 15.66 11.22 -8.38
CA ALA A 10 16.30 9.92 -8.46
C ALA A 10 15.48 8.94 -9.32
N LYS A 11 14.18 8.84 -9.05
CA LYS A 11 13.25 7.98 -9.80
C LYS A 11 13.14 8.40 -11.28
N LYS A 12 13.15 9.71 -11.60
CA LYS A 12 13.16 10.18 -13.00
C LYS A 12 14.40 9.72 -13.75
N LYS A 13 15.59 9.78 -13.11
CA LYS A 13 16.82 9.26 -13.70
C LYS A 13 16.76 7.77 -13.98
N GLY A 14 16.11 6.99 -13.11
CA GLY A 14 15.93 5.54 -13.26
C GLY A 14 14.96 5.12 -14.38
N LEU A 15 14.10 6.00 -14.90
CA LEU A 15 13.14 5.63 -15.95
C LEU A 15 13.81 5.11 -17.23
N GLY A 16 15.01 5.56 -17.56
CA GLY A 16 15.78 5.06 -18.70
C GLY A 16 16.15 3.59 -18.56
N SER A 17 16.59 3.19 -17.37
CA SER A 17 16.93 1.80 -17.05
C SER A 17 15.69 0.89 -17.08
N ILE A 18 14.56 1.38 -16.56
CA ILE A 18 13.28 0.66 -16.61
C ILE A 18 12.90 0.41 -18.08
N ARG A 19 12.97 1.46 -18.93
CA ARG A 19 12.67 1.34 -20.36
C ARG A 19 13.56 0.30 -21.03
N ALA A 20 14.88 0.39 -20.85
CA ALA A 20 15.83 -0.56 -21.41
C ALA A 20 15.56 -2.00 -20.93
N GLY A 21 15.23 -2.19 -19.65
CA GLY A 21 14.87 -3.49 -19.09
C GLY A 21 13.55 -4.05 -19.63
N LEU A 22 12.59 -3.21 -19.99
CA LEU A 22 11.35 -3.63 -20.64
C LEU A 22 11.58 -3.99 -22.10
N GLU A 23 12.42 -3.24 -22.83
CA GLU A 23 12.76 -3.48 -24.24
C GLU A 23 13.61 -4.71 -24.42
N SER A 24 14.63 -4.95 -23.57
CA SER A 24 15.50 -6.13 -23.64
C SER A 24 14.75 -7.46 -23.40
N ASN A 25 13.64 -7.43 -22.68
CA ASN A 25 12.76 -8.58 -22.44
C ASN A 25 11.55 -8.60 -23.38
N GLY A 26 11.46 -7.68 -24.33
CA GLY A 26 10.34 -7.52 -25.26
C GLY A 26 10.08 -8.69 -26.22
N ASN A 27 11.02 -9.66 -26.34
CA ASN A 27 10.75 -10.93 -27.00
C ASN A 27 10.09 -11.99 -26.10
N ALA A 28 9.92 -11.73 -24.80
CA ALA A 28 9.22 -12.61 -23.87
C ALA A 28 7.75 -12.22 -23.64
N GLY A 29 7.29 -11.11 -24.24
CA GLY A 29 5.96 -10.53 -24.02
C GLY A 29 4.87 -10.97 -24.99
N SER A 30 5.13 -11.92 -25.91
CA SER A 30 4.07 -12.59 -26.70
C SER A 30 3.76 -13.99 -26.16
N GLY A 31 3.84 -14.19 -24.87
CA GLY A 31 3.22 -15.32 -24.22
C GLY A 31 1.69 -15.11 -24.30
N ASN A 32 1.07 -15.84 -25.23
CA ASN A 32 -0.36 -16.03 -25.32
C ASN A 32 -0.95 -16.47 -23.97
N ASN A 33 -1.27 -15.52 -23.11
CA ASN A 33 -2.22 -15.79 -22.06
C ASN A 33 -3.62 -15.46 -22.59
N THR A 34 -4.01 -16.20 -23.64
CA THR A 34 -5.39 -16.32 -24.13
C THR A 34 -6.15 -17.30 -23.25
N GLY A 35 -6.11 -17.10 -21.96
CA GLY A 35 -7.12 -17.58 -21.04
C GLY A 35 -7.94 -16.36 -20.66
N GLY A 36 -9.20 -16.31 -21.05
CA GLY A 36 -10.16 -15.27 -20.66
C GLY A 36 -10.50 -15.33 -19.16
N SER A 37 -9.51 -15.16 -18.31
CA SER A 37 -9.69 -14.83 -16.91
C SER A 37 -9.78 -13.30 -16.86
N THR A 38 -10.92 -12.78 -16.49
CA THR A 38 -11.03 -11.43 -15.90
C THR A 38 -9.79 -11.23 -15.05
N LEU A 39 -8.96 -10.21 -15.40
CA LEU A 39 -7.78 -9.85 -14.62
C LEU A 39 -8.25 -9.66 -13.17
N GLU A 40 -7.93 -10.64 -12.33
CA GLU A 40 -8.55 -10.72 -11.01
C GLU A 40 -7.93 -9.67 -10.10
N LYS A 41 -8.72 -8.71 -9.65
CA LYS A 41 -8.36 -7.72 -8.62
C LYS A 41 -8.09 -8.42 -7.29
N ARG A 42 -6.92 -9.05 -7.20
CA ARG A 42 -6.58 -9.95 -6.10
C ARG A 42 -6.43 -9.22 -4.77
N PHE A 43 -5.85 -8.01 -4.79
CA PHE A 43 -5.59 -7.25 -3.56
C PHE A 43 -6.88 -6.73 -2.92
N ILE A 44 -7.74 -6.09 -3.72
CA ILE A 44 -9.02 -5.55 -3.24
C ILE A 44 -9.96 -6.67 -2.79
N ARG A 45 -10.01 -7.81 -3.51
CA ARG A 45 -10.85 -8.96 -3.15
C ARG A 45 -10.45 -9.61 -1.82
N ASN A 46 -9.16 -9.55 -1.47
CA ASN A 46 -8.68 -10.12 -0.21
C ASN A 46 -9.03 -9.26 1.01
N ILE A 47 -9.50 -8.03 0.82
CA ILE A 47 -10.01 -7.16 1.88
C ILE A 47 -11.49 -7.47 2.11
N SER A 48 -11.80 -8.11 3.22
CA SER A 48 -13.17 -8.49 3.60
C SER A 48 -13.95 -7.31 4.18
N GLN A 49 -15.27 -7.31 4.03
CA GLN A 49 -16.16 -6.33 4.68
C GLN A 49 -16.62 -6.83 6.05
N GLY A 50 -16.97 -5.90 6.93
CA GLY A 50 -17.52 -6.18 8.26
C GLY A 50 -16.51 -6.73 9.26
N ARG A 51 -15.21 -6.58 8.99
CA ARG A 51 -14.13 -7.02 9.88
C ARG A 51 -12.88 -6.18 9.68
N ILE A 52 -11.98 -6.21 10.62
CA ILE A 52 -10.68 -5.56 10.49
C ILE A 52 -9.80 -6.31 9.49
N ASN A 53 -9.19 -5.53 8.61
CA ASN A 53 -8.18 -5.96 7.64
C ASN A 53 -6.88 -5.21 7.90
N ILE A 54 -5.76 -5.91 7.99
CA ILE A 54 -4.46 -5.28 8.12
C ILE A 54 -3.64 -5.51 6.85
N ILE A 55 -3.15 -4.41 6.27
CA ILE A 55 -2.09 -4.42 5.26
C ILE A 55 -0.78 -4.29 6.03
N ALA A 56 -0.03 -5.38 6.11
CA ALA A 56 1.22 -5.43 6.88
C ALA A 56 2.38 -4.91 6.05
N GLU A 57 3.05 -3.85 6.53
CA GLU A 57 4.10 -3.19 5.76
C GLU A 57 5.48 -3.75 6.10
N ILE A 58 6.25 -4.08 5.06
CA ILE A 58 7.65 -4.52 5.11
C ILE A 58 8.53 -3.34 4.68
N LYS A 59 9.38 -2.86 5.61
CA LYS A 59 10.30 -1.75 5.34
C LYS A 59 11.54 -1.80 6.23
N LYS A 60 12.69 -1.50 5.64
CA LYS A 60 14.01 -1.50 6.31
C LYS A 60 14.31 -0.17 7.01
N ALA A 61 13.79 0.93 6.46
CA ALA A 61 14.02 2.30 6.97
C ALA A 61 12.82 3.22 6.68
N SER A 62 12.84 4.42 7.26
CA SER A 62 11.90 5.50 6.92
C SER A 62 12.53 6.88 7.12
N PRO A 63 12.06 7.92 6.40
CA PRO A 63 12.60 9.29 6.55
C PRO A 63 12.50 9.85 7.97
N SER A 64 11.50 9.42 8.75
CA SER A 64 11.24 9.94 10.10
C SER A 64 11.98 9.19 11.21
N LYS A 65 12.39 7.93 10.99
CA LYS A 65 13.02 7.08 12.01
C LYS A 65 14.43 6.61 11.61
N GLY A 66 14.88 6.90 10.38
CA GLY A 66 16.10 6.32 9.84
C GLY A 66 15.98 4.81 9.66
N ILE A 67 17.06 4.08 9.92
CA ILE A 67 17.08 2.61 9.85
C ILE A 67 16.20 2.04 10.97
N ILE A 68 15.26 1.15 10.61
CA ILE A 68 14.37 0.46 11.53
C ILE A 68 14.90 -0.94 11.79
N ASN A 69 15.21 -1.69 10.73
CA ASN A 69 15.83 -3.01 10.79
C ASN A 69 16.63 -3.24 9.50
N SER A 70 17.96 -3.12 9.61
CA SER A 70 18.89 -3.31 8.46
C SER A 70 19.03 -4.76 8.03
N GLY A 71 18.81 -5.70 8.94
CA GLY A 71 18.89 -7.14 8.69
C GLY A 71 17.56 -7.81 8.39
N LEU A 72 16.52 -7.02 8.04
CA LEU A 72 15.18 -7.55 7.77
C LEU A 72 15.20 -8.47 6.54
N ASP A 73 14.90 -9.74 6.74
CA ASP A 73 14.63 -10.71 5.68
C ASP A 73 13.19 -10.54 5.20
N VAL A 74 13.05 -10.10 3.96
CA VAL A 74 11.74 -9.82 3.35
C VAL A 74 10.92 -11.08 3.17
N ALA A 75 11.53 -12.17 2.70
CA ALA A 75 10.83 -13.43 2.46
C ALA A 75 10.37 -14.09 3.77
N GLU A 76 11.24 -14.09 4.79
CA GLU A 76 10.88 -14.61 6.11
C GLU A 76 9.78 -13.78 6.78
N THR A 77 9.89 -12.45 6.70
CA THR A 77 8.87 -11.54 7.23
C THR A 77 7.53 -11.75 6.53
N ALA A 78 7.52 -11.91 5.21
CA ALA A 78 6.30 -12.18 4.43
C ALA A 78 5.67 -13.52 4.83
N ARG A 79 6.48 -14.60 4.97
CA ARG A 79 6.01 -15.90 5.47
C ARG A 79 5.44 -15.81 6.88
N THR A 80 6.06 -15.01 7.76
CA THR A 80 5.55 -14.78 9.12
C THR A 80 4.20 -14.08 9.08
N TYR A 81 4.04 -13.03 8.28
CA TYR A 81 2.74 -12.36 8.10
C TYR A 81 1.67 -13.30 7.54
N ASN A 82 2.03 -14.20 6.62
CA ASN A 82 1.09 -15.15 6.01
C ASN A 82 0.50 -16.15 7.01
N LYS A 83 1.19 -16.46 8.13
CA LYS A 83 0.64 -17.28 9.22
C LYS A 83 -0.57 -16.62 9.91
N PHE A 84 -0.78 -15.32 9.69
CA PHE A 84 -1.82 -14.50 10.29
C PHE A 84 -2.83 -13.96 9.27
N ASP A 85 -3.06 -14.68 8.18
CA ASP A 85 -3.99 -14.35 7.09
C ASP A 85 -5.45 -14.21 7.54
N SER A 86 -5.75 -14.68 8.75
CA SER A 86 -7.06 -14.47 9.38
C SER A 86 -7.39 -12.98 9.60
N PHE A 87 -6.40 -12.07 9.69
CA PHE A 87 -6.58 -10.63 9.80
C PHE A 87 -5.60 -9.80 8.96
N ILE A 88 -4.53 -10.41 8.45
CA ILE A 88 -3.63 -9.78 7.48
C ILE A 88 -4.18 -10.07 6.08
N SER A 89 -4.64 -9.02 5.41
CA SER A 89 -5.30 -9.13 4.10
C SER A 89 -4.37 -8.82 2.93
N GLY A 90 -3.14 -8.37 3.19
CA GLY A 90 -2.15 -8.08 2.15
C GLY A 90 -0.84 -7.56 2.73
N LEU A 91 0.19 -7.58 1.92
CA LEU A 91 1.50 -7.05 2.24
C LEU A 91 1.73 -5.71 1.52
N SER A 92 2.39 -4.78 2.18
CA SER A 92 2.88 -3.53 1.58
C SER A 92 4.40 -3.55 1.62
N VAL A 93 5.05 -3.56 0.44
CA VAL A 93 6.50 -3.68 0.32
C VAL A 93 7.10 -2.38 -0.18
N LEU A 94 7.93 -1.75 0.63
CA LEU A 94 8.64 -0.53 0.27
C LEU A 94 9.79 -0.84 -0.70
N THR A 95 9.76 -0.26 -1.92
CA THR A 95 10.80 -0.44 -2.94
C THR A 95 11.63 0.82 -3.19
N GLU A 96 11.38 1.91 -2.47
CA GLU A 96 12.16 3.15 -2.62
C GLU A 96 13.56 2.98 -1.99
N PRO A 97 14.67 3.13 -2.78
CA PRO A 97 16.01 2.70 -2.30
C PRO A 97 16.71 3.74 -1.43
N VAL A 98 16.41 5.03 -1.57
CA VAL A 98 17.20 6.11 -0.93
C VAL A 98 16.85 6.25 0.55
N TYR A 99 15.57 6.44 0.85
CA TYR A 99 15.08 6.74 2.19
C TYR A 99 14.49 5.53 2.91
N PHE A 100 13.93 4.58 2.17
CA PHE A 100 13.30 3.39 2.75
C PHE A 100 14.19 2.16 2.67
N LYS A 101 15.33 2.25 1.95
CA LYS A 101 16.28 1.14 1.77
C LYS A 101 15.64 -0.11 1.17
N GLY A 102 14.59 0.10 0.35
CA GLY A 102 13.91 -0.95 -0.39
C GLY A 102 14.62 -1.28 -1.70
N ASP A 103 14.20 -2.37 -2.30
CA ASP A 103 14.64 -2.82 -3.62
C ASP A 103 13.44 -3.37 -4.39
N ASP A 104 13.46 -3.26 -5.73
CA ASP A 104 12.37 -3.79 -6.56
C ASP A 104 12.25 -5.32 -6.43
N GLY A 105 13.36 -6.03 -6.20
CA GLY A 105 13.39 -7.45 -5.90
C GLY A 105 12.70 -7.82 -4.59
N ASP A 106 12.52 -6.89 -3.65
CA ASP A 106 11.79 -7.13 -2.40
C ASP A 106 10.32 -7.51 -2.67
N VAL A 107 9.71 -7.06 -3.80
CA VAL A 107 8.37 -7.51 -4.21
C VAL A 107 8.38 -8.99 -4.57
N VAL A 108 9.38 -9.43 -5.34
CA VAL A 108 9.52 -10.84 -5.75
C VAL A 108 9.74 -11.71 -4.52
N LEU A 109 10.65 -11.32 -3.63
CA LEU A 109 10.93 -12.04 -2.38
C LEU A 109 9.69 -12.14 -1.47
N ALA A 110 8.89 -11.06 -1.38
CA ALA A 110 7.66 -11.08 -0.60
C ALA A 110 6.59 -12.01 -1.17
N LYS A 111 6.64 -12.31 -2.48
CA LYS A 111 5.74 -13.27 -3.13
C LYS A 111 6.17 -14.72 -2.95
N GLU A 112 7.43 -14.98 -2.64
CA GLU A 112 7.96 -16.34 -2.50
C GLU A 112 7.38 -17.07 -1.30
N GLY A 113 6.62 -18.16 -1.56
CA GLY A 113 6.01 -18.97 -0.50
C GLY A 113 4.94 -18.25 0.33
N ASN A 114 4.37 -17.17 -0.22
CA ASN A 114 3.35 -16.36 0.42
C ASN A 114 2.04 -16.35 -0.39
N GLY A 115 0.91 -16.59 0.28
CA GLY A 115 -0.43 -16.55 -0.29
C GLY A 115 -1.06 -15.15 -0.35
N LEU A 116 -0.56 -14.18 0.44
CA LEU A 116 -1.11 -12.84 0.53
C LEU A 116 -0.79 -12.00 -0.73
N PRO A 117 -1.71 -11.13 -1.18
CA PRO A 117 -1.44 -10.21 -2.26
C PRO A 117 -0.47 -9.10 -1.82
N VAL A 118 0.32 -8.59 -2.76
CA VAL A 118 1.41 -7.65 -2.51
C VAL A 118 1.15 -6.29 -3.17
N LEU A 119 1.16 -5.24 -2.36
CA LEU A 119 1.21 -3.83 -2.77
C LEU A 119 2.68 -3.41 -2.92
N ARG A 120 3.10 -3.02 -4.13
CA ARG A 120 4.36 -2.27 -4.32
C ARG A 120 4.16 -0.84 -3.83
N LYS A 121 4.76 -0.51 -2.70
CA LYS A 121 4.69 0.84 -2.12
C LYS A 121 5.90 1.66 -2.53
N ASP A 122 5.69 2.50 -3.54
CA ASP A 122 6.72 3.31 -4.17
C ASP A 122 6.15 4.66 -4.67
N PHE A 123 7.01 5.57 -5.11
CA PHE A 123 6.62 6.84 -5.72
C PHE A 123 6.41 6.65 -7.24
N ILE A 124 5.19 6.26 -7.62
CA ILE A 124 4.83 5.95 -9.00
C ILE A 124 4.22 7.19 -9.66
N PHE A 125 4.80 7.59 -10.81
CA PHE A 125 4.36 8.73 -11.61
C PHE A 125 4.50 8.50 -13.12
N SER A 126 4.85 7.30 -13.56
CA SER A 126 5.05 6.95 -14.98
C SER A 126 4.45 5.60 -15.29
N GLU A 127 3.89 5.44 -16.50
CA GLU A 127 3.41 4.14 -16.99
C GLU A 127 4.51 3.08 -17.02
N LEU A 128 5.76 3.46 -17.29
CA LEU A 128 6.88 2.51 -17.22
C LEU A 128 6.99 1.82 -15.86
N GLN A 129 6.72 2.55 -14.78
CA GLN A 129 6.72 1.95 -13.43
C GLN A 129 5.53 1.02 -13.20
N LEU A 130 4.40 1.20 -13.90
CA LEU A 130 3.27 0.27 -13.86
C LEU A 130 3.64 -1.04 -14.56
N TYR A 131 4.20 -0.99 -15.76
CA TYR A 131 4.70 -2.17 -16.47
C TYR A 131 5.76 -2.93 -15.65
N GLU A 132 6.69 -2.20 -15.03
CA GLU A 132 7.68 -2.77 -14.12
C GLU A 132 7.00 -3.47 -12.94
N SER A 133 6.03 -2.83 -12.29
CA SER A 133 5.29 -3.39 -11.15
C SER A 133 4.57 -4.68 -11.51
N ALA A 134 3.90 -4.72 -12.67
CA ALA A 134 3.25 -5.92 -13.19
C ALA A 134 4.27 -7.05 -13.44
N ARG A 135 5.44 -6.72 -14.01
CA ARG A 135 6.53 -7.67 -14.26
C ARG A 135 7.12 -8.25 -12.97
N LEU A 136 7.21 -7.43 -11.92
CA LEU A 136 7.66 -7.85 -10.58
C LEU A 136 6.63 -8.74 -9.86
N GLY A 137 5.42 -8.87 -10.41
CA GLY A 137 4.35 -9.67 -9.84
C GLY A 137 3.59 -8.96 -8.72
N ALA A 138 3.63 -7.63 -8.63
CA ALA A 138 2.79 -6.88 -7.71
C ALA A 138 1.31 -7.11 -8.04
N ASP A 139 0.46 -7.20 -7.02
CA ASP A 139 -1.00 -7.28 -7.18
C ASP A 139 -1.65 -5.88 -7.09
N CYS A 140 -0.96 -4.95 -6.42
CA CYS A 140 -1.43 -3.58 -6.21
C CYS A 140 -0.27 -2.60 -6.30
N ILE A 141 -0.56 -1.35 -6.66
CA ILE A 141 0.40 -0.25 -6.66
C ILE A 141 -0.13 0.96 -5.87
N LEU A 142 0.77 1.85 -5.50
CA LEU A 142 0.45 3.11 -4.84
C LEU A 142 0.44 4.27 -5.84
N LEU A 143 -0.64 5.05 -5.85
CA LEU A 143 -0.67 6.37 -6.48
C LEU A 143 -0.92 7.45 -5.43
N ILE A 144 0.02 8.39 -5.28
CA ILE A 144 -0.06 9.47 -4.28
C ILE A 144 -0.68 10.70 -4.93
N SER A 145 -1.89 11.07 -4.51
CA SER A 145 -2.66 12.18 -5.11
C SER A 145 -1.91 13.51 -5.09
N SER A 146 -1.22 13.82 -4.00
CA SER A 146 -0.46 15.07 -3.86
C SER A 146 0.75 15.22 -4.81
N LEU A 147 1.18 14.13 -5.44
CA LEU A 147 2.32 14.10 -6.38
C LEU A 147 1.87 14.14 -7.86
N LEU A 148 0.59 13.98 -8.13
CA LEU A 148 0.04 13.83 -9.47
C LEU A 148 -1.03 14.89 -9.73
N SER A 149 -1.07 15.44 -10.94
CA SER A 149 -2.26 16.18 -11.36
C SER A 149 -3.45 15.22 -11.49
N SER A 150 -4.68 15.70 -11.30
CA SER A 150 -5.90 14.86 -11.42
C SER A 150 -5.96 14.12 -12.76
N ARG A 151 -5.57 14.79 -13.87
CA ARG A 151 -5.51 14.17 -15.20
C ARG A 151 -4.51 13.01 -15.23
N LYS A 152 -3.33 13.17 -14.62
CA LYS A 152 -2.27 12.14 -14.60
C LYS A 152 -2.65 10.99 -13.67
N LEU A 153 -3.22 11.28 -12.50
CA LEU A 153 -3.74 10.28 -11.57
C LEU A 153 -4.76 9.39 -12.26
N LYS A 154 -5.77 9.98 -12.92
CA LYS A 154 -6.80 9.24 -13.66
C LYS A 154 -6.23 8.40 -14.82
N LYS A 155 -5.20 8.93 -15.52
CA LYS A 155 -4.53 8.18 -16.59
C LYS A 155 -3.80 6.95 -16.05
N LEU A 156 -3.00 7.12 -14.98
CA LEU A 156 -2.25 6.01 -14.37
C LEU A 156 -3.16 4.99 -13.69
N TYR A 157 -4.23 5.44 -13.04
CA TYR A 157 -5.23 4.57 -12.43
C TYR A 157 -5.85 3.62 -13.47
N ARG A 158 -6.26 4.15 -14.62
CA ARG A 158 -6.82 3.34 -15.70
C ARG A 158 -5.79 2.39 -16.30
N CYS A 159 -4.59 2.88 -16.59
CA CYS A 159 -3.50 2.06 -17.13
C CYS A 159 -3.12 0.90 -16.17
N ALA A 160 -3.13 1.13 -14.87
CA ALA A 160 -2.91 0.09 -13.87
C ALA A 160 -4.00 -1.00 -13.94
N GLY A 161 -5.27 -0.60 -14.07
CA GLY A 161 -6.39 -1.53 -14.24
C GLY A 161 -6.29 -2.37 -15.53
N GLU A 162 -5.83 -1.77 -16.63
CA GLU A 162 -5.56 -2.47 -17.90
C GLU A 162 -4.44 -3.53 -17.78
N LEU A 163 -3.52 -3.32 -16.82
CA LEU A 163 -2.44 -4.27 -16.49
C LEU A 163 -2.83 -5.31 -15.41
N GLY A 164 -4.07 -5.29 -14.92
CA GLY A 164 -4.54 -6.16 -13.85
C GLY A 164 -4.04 -5.79 -12.46
N LEU A 165 -3.51 -4.58 -12.30
CA LEU A 165 -3.06 -4.07 -11.01
C LEU A 165 -4.21 -3.36 -10.29
N ASP A 166 -4.41 -3.69 -9.01
CA ASP A 166 -5.19 -2.86 -8.11
C ASP A 166 -4.43 -1.58 -7.78
N VAL A 167 -5.14 -0.55 -7.33
CA VAL A 167 -4.54 0.74 -7.01
C VAL A 167 -5.00 1.23 -5.65
N LEU A 168 -4.05 1.42 -4.73
CA LEU A 168 -4.26 2.21 -3.52
C LEU A 168 -4.01 3.69 -3.86
N VAL A 169 -5.07 4.51 -3.85
CA VAL A 169 -4.97 5.96 -4.06
C VAL A 169 -4.78 6.63 -2.72
N GLU A 170 -3.53 7.02 -2.41
CA GLU A 170 -3.20 7.73 -1.17
C GLU A 170 -3.60 9.19 -1.25
N THR A 171 -4.34 9.65 -0.24
CA THR A 171 -4.83 11.02 -0.08
C THR A 171 -4.46 11.58 1.30
N HIS A 172 -4.29 12.90 1.38
CA HIS A 172 -4.07 13.60 2.65
C HIS A 172 -5.07 14.76 2.82
N TYR A 173 -5.40 15.49 1.76
CA TYR A 173 -6.31 16.62 1.84
C TYR A 173 -7.73 16.23 1.40
N TYR A 174 -8.72 16.94 1.95
CA TYR A 174 -10.14 16.71 1.63
C TYR A 174 -10.42 16.71 0.11
N GLY A 175 -9.87 17.70 -0.62
CA GLY A 175 -10.03 17.77 -2.06
C GLY A 175 -9.41 16.60 -2.83
N GLU A 176 -8.32 15.99 -2.30
CA GLU A 176 -7.72 14.79 -2.87
C GLU A 176 -8.62 13.57 -2.65
N LEU A 177 -9.21 13.45 -1.45
CA LEU A 177 -10.14 12.39 -1.10
C LEU A 177 -11.39 12.44 -2.00
N VAL A 178 -12.00 13.62 -2.14
CA VAL A 178 -13.16 13.82 -3.03
C VAL A 178 -12.80 13.50 -4.49
N ASN A 179 -11.64 13.96 -4.98
CA ASN A 179 -11.19 13.66 -6.34
C ASN A 179 -10.96 12.15 -6.58
N ALA A 180 -10.47 11.41 -5.58
CA ALA A 180 -10.30 9.96 -5.66
C ALA A 180 -11.66 9.24 -5.70
N ILE A 181 -12.62 9.69 -4.89
CA ILE A 181 -14.00 9.18 -4.88
C ILE A 181 -14.67 9.43 -6.24
N ASP A 182 -14.63 10.67 -6.74
CA ASP A 182 -15.23 11.07 -8.03
C ASP A 182 -14.60 10.35 -9.23
N MET A 183 -13.34 9.95 -9.10
CA MET A 183 -12.64 9.15 -10.12
C MET A 183 -13.09 7.69 -10.14
N GLY A 184 -13.80 7.23 -9.12
CA GLY A 184 -14.25 5.85 -8.96
C GLY A 184 -13.16 4.93 -8.38
N ALA A 185 -12.25 5.45 -7.55
CA ALA A 185 -11.25 4.63 -6.87
C ALA A 185 -11.93 3.70 -5.84
N GLU A 186 -11.63 2.41 -5.93
CA GLU A 186 -12.22 1.38 -5.06
C GLU A 186 -11.46 1.18 -3.74
N LEU A 187 -10.15 1.53 -3.73
CA LEU A 187 -9.27 1.44 -2.57
C LEU A 187 -8.61 2.79 -2.36
N ILE A 188 -8.95 3.48 -1.28
CA ILE A 188 -8.48 4.83 -0.99
C ILE A 188 -7.79 4.84 0.36
N GLY A 189 -6.55 5.33 0.40
CA GLY A 189 -5.79 5.54 1.61
C GLY A 189 -5.93 6.97 2.12
N VAL A 190 -6.17 7.14 3.42
CA VAL A 190 -6.00 8.41 4.11
C VAL A 190 -4.74 8.33 4.94
N ASN A 191 -3.73 9.09 4.53
CA ASN A 191 -2.46 9.14 5.24
C ASN A 191 -2.49 10.20 6.35
N ASN A 192 -2.48 9.75 7.61
CA ASN A 192 -2.38 10.62 8.78
C ASN A 192 -1.04 11.36 8.87
N ARG A 193 -0.05 10.97 8.07
CA ARG A 193 1.23 11.65 7.99
C ARG A 193 1.21 12.73 6.89
N ASP A 194 1.38 13.98 7.28
CA ASP A 194 1.68 15.06 6.33
C ASP A 194 3.08 14.84 5.72
N LEU A 195 3.13 14.53 4.43
CA LEU A 195 4.39 14.28 3.72
C LEU A 195 5.27 15.53 3.60
N LYS A 196 4.74 16.73 3.81
CA LYS A 196 5.50 17.99 3.79
C LYS A 196 6.17 18.27 5.13
N LYS A 197 5.46 18.00 6.23
CA LYS A 197 5.90 18.27 7.61
C LYS A 197 6.48 17.03 8.30
N MET A 198 6.25 15.85 7.74
CA MET A 198 6.61 14.53 8.31
C MET A 198 6.01 14.28 9.71
N LYS A 199 4.96 15.01 10.06
CA LYS A 199 4.22 14.83 11.32
C LYS A 199 3.01 13.93 11.11
N VAL A 200 2.74 13.09 12.09
CA VAL A 200 1.54 12.25 12.14
C VAL A 200 0.51 12.95 13.04
N ASP A 201 -0.71 13.04 12.54
CA ASP A 201 -1.88 13.49 13.27
C ASP A 201 -2.95 12.40 13.20
N ASN A 202 -3.17 11.70 14.31
CA ASN A 202 -4.12 10.60 14.36
C ASN A 202 -5.59 11.04 14.27
N GLU A 203 -5.88 12.32 14.49
CA GLU A 203 -7.21 12.89 14.32
C GLU A 203 -7.48 13.35 12.87
N HIS A 204 -6.47 13.31 12.01
CA HIS A 204 -6.58 13.79 10.64
C HIS A 204 -7.66 13.03 9.84
N ILE A 205 -7.63 11.69 9.84
CA ILE A 205 -8.63 10.87 9.17
C ILE A 205 -10.04 11.14 9.73
N VAL A 206 -10.19 11.27 11.05
CA VAL A 206 -11.46 11.61 11.71
C VAL A 206 -12.00 12.93 11.20
N GLY A 207 -11.14 13.95 11.14
CA GLY A 207 -11.50 15.27 10.61
C GLY A 207 -11.91 15.28 9.14
N LEU A 208 -11.39 14.35 8.32
CA LEU A 208 -11.81 14.18 6.93
C LEU A 208 -13.15 13.47 6.84
N LEU A 209 -13.33 12.37 7.58
CA LEU A 209 -14.56 11.58 7.58
C LEU A 209 -15.78 12.41 8.01
N ASN A 210 -15.63 13.23 9.04
CA ASN A 210 -16.71 14.10 9.54
C ASN A 210 -17.18 15.16 8.53
N LYS A 211 -16.39 15.43 7.47
CA LYS A 211 -16.76 16.36 6.39
C LYS A 211 -17.47 15.69 5.22
N LEU A 212 -17.43 14.36 5.14
CA LEU A 212 -18.06 13.63 4.05
C LEU A 212 -19.55 13.45 4.32
N PRO A 213 -20.42 13.63 3.31
CA PRO A 213 -21.82 13.25 3.41
C PRO A 213 -21.99 11.77 3.73
N ALA A 214 -23.03 11.43 4.48
CA ALA A 214 -23.33 10.03 4.80
C ALA A 214 -23.49 9.20 3.52
N GLY A 215 -22.94 7.99 3.52
CA GLY A 215 -23.00 7.06 2.39
C GLY A 215 -21.98 7.33 1.26
N THR A 216 -21.18 8.39 1.32
CA THR A 216 -20.17 8.71 0.30
C THR A 216 -19.16 7.58 0.10
N LEU A 217 -18.85 6.84 1.15
CA LEU A 217 -17.85 5.75 1.12
C LEU A 217 -18.46 4.38 0.81
N LYS A 218 -19.74 4.31 0.42
CA LYS A 218 -20.38 3.04 0.10
C LYS A 218 -19.68 2.36 -1.07
N GLY A 219 -19.21 1.12 -0.85
CA GLY A 219 -18.47 0.35 -1.86
C GLY A 219 -16.98 0.69 -1.97
N ILE A 220 -16.48 1.68 -1.22
CA ILE A 220 -15.08 2.05 -1.16
C ILE A 220 -14.42 1.39 0.05
N LYS A 221 -13.26 0.77 -0.16
CA LYS A 221 -12.40 0.28 0.91
C LYS A 221 -11.48 1.40 1.35
N LEU A 222 -11.75 1.96 2.53
CA LEU A 222 -10.95 3.04 3.10
C LEU A 222 -9.82 2.46 3.96
N VAL A 223 -8.58 2.89 3.68
CA VAL A 223 -7.37 2.47 4.40
C VAL A 223 -6.86 3.61 5.28
N CYS A 224 -6.77 3.38 6.58
CA CYS A 224 -6.04 4.28 7.49
C CYS A 224 -4.54 4.00 7.37
N GLU A 225 -3.77 5.00 6.95
CA GLU A 225 -2.32 4.90 6.83
C GLU A 225 -1.61 5.80 7.84
N SER A 226 -0.53 5.30 8.41
CA SER A 226 0.28 5.95 9.44
C SER A 226 -0.43 6.19 10.77
N GLY A 227 0.33 6.13 11.86
CA GLY A 227 -0.16 6.52 13.20
C GLY A 227 -0.96 5.46 13.94
N VAL A 228 -1.17 4.28 13.38
CA VAL A 228 -1.80 3.17 14.12
C VAL A 228 -0.87 2.73 15.23
N LYS A 229 -1.26 2.95 16.47
CA LYS A 229 -0.42 2.78 17.68
C LYS A 229 -0.93 1.69 18.63
N ASP A 230 -2.25 1.44 18.66
CA ASP A 230 -2.91 0.49 19.57
C ASP A 230 -4.26 0.02 18.99
N LEU A 231 -4.84 -0.97 19.66
CA LEU A 231 -6.12 -1.56 19.28
C LEU A 231 -7.32 -0.64 19.57
N ASP A 232 -7.22 0.25 20.56
CA ASP A 232 -8.30 1.18 20.90
C ASP A 232 -8.51 2.20 19.78
N TYR A 233 -7.41 2.63 19.13
CA TYR A 233 -7.47 3.48 17.95
C TYR A 233 -8.09 2.74 16.74
N ILE A 234 -7.75 1.47 16.54
CA ILE A 234 -8.35 0.63 15.50
C ILE A 234 -9.86 0.48 15.74
N GLU A 235 -10.27 0.11 16.95
CA GLU A 235 -11.67 -0.08 17.33
C GLU A 235 -12.50 1.21 17.16
N ARG A 236 -11.94 2.35 17.58
CA ARG A 236 -12.57 3.66 17.39
C ARG A 236 -12.83 3.96 15.92
N LEU A 237 -11.84 3.77 15.05
CA LEU A 237 -12.00 4.02 13.62
C LEU A 237 -12.90 2.99 12.94
N TYR A 238 -12.90 1.75 13.40
CA TYR A 238 -13.83 0.72 12.94
C TYR A 238 -15.29 1.13 13.19
N GLY A 239 -15.59 1.67 14.36
CA GLY A 239 -16.89 2.27 14.68
C GLY A 239 -17.30 3.44 13.79
N MET A 240 -16.34 4.04 13.07
CA MET A 240 -16.57 5.09 12.06
C MET A 240 -16.60 4.55 10.62
N GLY A 241 -16.53 3.22 10.42
CA GLY A 241 -16.57 2.57 9.12
C GLY A 241 -15.21 2.38 8.44
N VAL A 242 -14.09 2.57 9.15
CA VAL A 242 -12.75 2.28 8.62
C VAL A 242 -12.38 0.84 8.97
N GLU A 243 -12.40 -0.03 8.00
CA GLU A 243 -12.17 -1.47 8.19
C GLU A 243 -10.75 -1.92 7.84
N THR A 244 -9.94 -1.06 7.20
CA THR A 244 -8.61 -1.44 6.73
C THR A 244 -7.53 -0.51 7.26
N PHE A 245 -6.41 -1.09 7.73
CA PHE A 245 -5.30 -0.37 8.36
C PHE A 245 -3.97 -0.80 7.75
N LEU A 246 -3.16 0.15 7.29
CA LEU A 246 -1.79 -0.11 6.85
C LEU A 246 -0.84 0.09 8.02
N ILE A 247 -0.23 -1.00 8.49
CA ILE A 247 0.58 -1.03 9.71
C ILE A 247 1.98 -1.58 9.41
N GLY A 248 3.01 -0.79 9.68
CA GLY A 248 4.39 -1.20 9.50
C GLY A 248 5.21 -1.08 10.77
N THR A 249 5.46 0.15 11.19
CA THR A 249 6.39 0.42 12.29
C THR A 249 6.05 -0.31 13.60
N TYR A 250 4.77 -0.43 13.91
CA TYR A 250 4.30 -1.13 15.11
C TYR A 250 4.76 -2.60 15.14
N PHE A 251 4.75 -3.28 13.98
CA PHE A 251 5.19 -4.67 13.85
C PHE A 251 6.70 -4.81 13.72
N ILE A 252 7.30 -4.11 12.76
CA ILE A 252 8.72 -4.29 12.37
C ILE A 252 9.72 -3.85 13.45
N GLN A 253 9.33 -2.96 14.36
CA GLN A 253 10.18 -2.55 15.49
C GLN A 253 10.25 -3.61 16.60
N ASN A 254 9.36 -4.57 16.60
CA ASN A 254 9.38 -5.65 17.58
C ASN A 254 10.38 -6.73 17.16
N PRO A 255 11.33 -7.10 18.02
CA PRO A 255 12.30 -8.16 17.69
C PRO A 255 11.64 -9.54 17.54
N ASP A 256 10.49 -9.74 18.20
CA ASP A 256 9.66 -10.94 18.08
C ASP A 256 8.34 -10.57 17.36
N LEU A 257 8.41 -10.63 16.03
CA LEU A 257 7.29 -10.30 15.15
C LEU A 257 6.09 -11.23 15.38
N GLU A 258 6.34 -12.53 15.54
CA GLU A 258 5.27 -13.51 15.68
C GLU A 258 4.47 -13.29 16.98
N SER A 259 5.17 -13.00 18.07
CA SER A 259 4.55 -12.69 19.36
C SER A 259 3.68 -11.42 19.30
N VAL A 260 4.12 -10.35 18.64
CA VAL A 260 3.28 -9.14 18.53
C VAL A 260 2.06 -9.35 17.64
N LEU A 261 2.19 -10.16 16.59
CA LEU A 261 1.07 -10.53 15.72
C LEU A 261 0.03 -11.38 16.47
N ASP A 262 0.49 -12.36 17.25
CA ASP A 262 -0.42 -13.19 18.05
C ASP A 262 -1.16 -12.38 19.12
N ARG A 263 -0.47 -11.46 19.81
CA ARG A 263 -1.12 -10.52 20.75
C ARG A 263 -2.16 -9.64 20.04
N THR A 264 -1.83 -9.13 18.85
CA THR A 264 -2.75 -8.32 18.05
C THR A 264 -3.99 -9.13 17.68
N ARG A 265 -3.82 -10.35 17.16
CA ARG A 265 -4.91 -11.28 16.83
C ARG A 265 -5.82 -11.53 18.03
N LYS A 266 -5.23 -11.92 19.17
CA LYS A 266 -5.99 -12.16 20.41
C LYS A 266 -6.79 -10.92 20.84
N GLY A 267 -6.18 -9.75 20.75
CA GLY A 267 -6.85 -8.50 21.08
C GLY A 267 -8.00 -8.14 20.13
N LEU A 268 -7.86 -8.41 18.84
CA LEU A 268 -8.92 -8.20 17.85
C LEU A 268 -10.09 -9.18 18.06
N VAL A 269 -9.80 -10.46 18.31
CA VAL A 269 -10.81 -11.47 18.63
C VAL A 269 -11.58 -11.10 19.91
N ALA A 270 -10.88 -10.70 20.97
CA ALA A 270 -11.51 -10.32 22.25
C ALA A 270 -12.47 -9.12 22.12
N ARG A 271 -12.30 -8.29 21.09
CA ARG A 271 -13.17 -7.15 20.76
C ARG A 271 -14.25 -7.48 19.72
N GLY A 272 -14.27 -8.70 19.17
CA GLY A 272 -15.20 -9.08 18.10
C GLY A 272 -14.95 -8.35 16.77
N LEU A 273 -13.69 -8.00 16.48
CA LEU A 273 -13.30 -7.23 15.31
C LEU A 273 -12.81 -8.10 14.13
N ILE A 274 -12.54 -9.38 14.39
CA ILE A 274 -12.21 -10.42 13.39
C ILE A 274 -12.88 -11.74 13.75
#